data_bd8627eb2c3433cc46313dbb6d2ce8a6
#
_entry.id   bd8627eb2c3433cc46313dbb6d2ce8a6
#
_cell.length_a   1.000
_cell.length_b   1.000
_cell.length_c   1.000
_cell.angle_alpha   90.00
_cell.angle_beta   90.00
_cell.angle_gamma   90.00
#
_symmetry.space_group_name_H-M   'P 1'
#
loop_
_entity.id
_entity.type
_entity.pdbx_description
1 polymer ?
#
loop_
_entity_poly.entity_id
_entity_poly.type
_entity_poly.pdbx_seq_one_letter_code
_entity_poly.pdbx_strand_id
1 'polypeptide(L)'
;MVWTPQWNRQILQFPVWTPGSYTVRDHVQHLHSLRLSNGSSALSLRRLSPSRWLCDLTTLEPLTLTYAIESRDLTVRTGLVDPDFASLSLASVAMEIEGSRWMPHHLEVSAPSHWQVHLPLEPALKGWIAKDFDALIDTPLHAGPFGVKPFSVHGHRHDLLLIGSPPFGWPEGFITDIERVCQATCDLMGTPPPAGDRYQLVLQLLEKGYGGLEHDHSAVLQFNWSALASKKGYRQLLQLIGHEYLHQWNVRRLRPVELRPYDYSQPVISEGLWFAEGITSYYDLFLPLWAGCSDEAMLLEDFGAELSSVLMSPGRSIQSLSMSAEEAWVKLYKATPASRDTQISYYRLGAAVAFCLDVRLRSLGSSLPGLLRHLWSAYGESCRGFCRDDLHQWLTSVDIGLPAELDQWLDDASAVPLEQSAELLGLRLVPVQQKSPHHGLMLKQSAGDLVVQRVMHNSPGMRADLVVGDEILAINGFRVRCIDAVADLMRNCRDVKLSFARRGLMKETLLQPETAIESWRLDMDPQASTGQLALREQWFKNV
;
A
#
# COMPACT_ATOMS: atom_id res chain seq x y z
N MET A 1 -27.46 -16.38 -1.60
CA MET A 1 -27.87 -15.29 -2.50
C MET A 1 -29.16 -15.70 -3.18
N VAL A 2 -30.11 -14.76 -3.38
CA VAL A 2 -31.40 -15.03 -4.05
C VAL A 2 -31.65 -13.95 -5.08
N TRP A 3 -32.02 -14.31 -6.30
CA TRP A 3 -32.39 -13.38 -7.37
C TRP A 3 -33.35 -14.00 -8.38
N THR A 4 -34.02 -13.15 -9.15
CA THR A 4 -34.84 -13.58 -10.28
C THR A 4 -34.06 -13.36 -11.57
N PRO A 5 -33.75 -14.41 -12.36
CA PRO A 5 -32.99 -14.29 -13.57
C PRO A 5 -33.78 -13.54 -14.66
N GLN A 6 -33.07 -12.74 -15.47
CA GLN A 6 -33.66 -12.04 -16.62
C GLN A 6 -33.50 -12.81 -17.92
N TRP A 7 -32.57 -13.76 -17.98
CA TRP A 7 -32.23 -14.56 -19.17
C TRP A 7 -32.05 -16.03 -18.78
N ASN A 8 -32.29 -16.91 -19.77
CA ASN A 8 -32.13 -18.36 -19.60
C ASN A 8 -30.67 -18.79 -19.34
N ARG A 9 -29.71 -17.91 -19.59
CA ARG A 9 -28.29 -18.17 -19.34
C ARG A 9 -27.79 -17.29 -18.19
N GLN A 10 -27.31 -17.94 -17.13
CA GLN A 10 -26.80 -17.26 -15.95
C GLN A 10 -25.31 -17.54 -15.81
N ILE A 11 -24.51 -16.50 -15.67
CA ILE A 11 -23.09 -16.60 -15.37
C ILE A 11 -22.84 -16.04 -13.98
N LEU A 12 -22.09 -16.80 -13.19
CA LEU A 12 -21.64 -16.45 -11.86
C LEU A 12 -20.13 -16.23 -11.91
N GLN A 13 -19.66 -15.11 -11.36
CA GLN A 13 -18.25 -14.73 -11.35
C GLN A 13 -17.80 -14.44 -9.92
N PHE A 14 -16.74 -15.12 -9.45
CA PHE A 14 -16.08 -14.78 -8.20
C PHE A 14 -14.94 -13.78 -8.48
N PRO A 15 -14.83 -12.64 -7.75
CA PRO A 15 -13.73 -11.71 -7.93
C PRO A 15 -12.38 -12.39 -7.73
N VAL A 16 -11.39 -12.06 -8.56
CA VAL A 16 -10.03 -12.58 -8.42
C VAL A 16 -9.08 -11.61 -7.72
N TRP A 17 -9.53 -10.38 -7.49
CA TRP A 17 -8.79 -9.35 -6.78
C TRP A 17 -9.75 -8.32 -6.15
N THR A 18 -9.22 -7.42 -5.33
CA THR A 18 -9.95 -6.29 -4.74
C THR A 18 -9.22 -4.98 -5.07
N PRO A 19 -9.95 -3.87 -5.35
CA PRO A 19 -9.36 -2.54 -5.49
C PRO A 19 -8.46 -2.19 -4.30
N GLY A 20 -7.38 -1.44 -4.54
CA GLY A 20 -6.34 -1.15 -3.55
C GLY A 20 -5.31 -2.28 -3.38
N SER A 21 -5.53 -3.45 -3.98
CA SER A 21 -4.61 -4.58 -3.90
C SER A 21 -4.36 -5.20 -5.25
N TYR A 22 -3.37 -4.72 -5.95
CA TYR A 22 -3.04 -5.06 -7.34
C TYR A 22 -2.31 -6.41 -7.48
N THR A 23 -2.96 -7.47 -6.98
CA THR A 23 -2.48 -8.85 -7.12
C THR A 23 -3.66 -9.81 -7.21
N VAL A 24 -3.54 -10.84 -8.06
CA VAL A 24 -4.52 -11.93 -8.12
C VAL A 24 -4.40 -12.78 -6.85
N ARG A 25 -5.54 -12.95 -6.16
CA ARG A 25 -5.60 -13.64 -4.86
C ARG A 25 -6.30 -14.97 -4.91
N ASP A 26 -6.90 -15.34 -6.06
CA ASP A 26 -7.61 -16.61 -6.23
C ASP A 26 -8.55 -16.94 -5.04
N HIS A 27 -9.37 -15.98 -4.60
CA HIS A 27 -10.29 -16.12 -3.46
C HIS A 27 -11.15 -17.39 -3.57
N VAL A 28 -11.43 -17.83 -4.79
CA VAL A 28 -12.17 -19.06 -5.10
C VAL A 28 -11.56 -20.33 -4.50
N GLN A 29 -10.27 -20.33 -4.12
CA GLN A 29 -9.64 -21.48 -3.44
C GLN A 29 -10.29 -21.81 -2.10
N HIS A 30 -10.95 -20.84 -1.48
CA HIS A 30 -11.63 -20.97 -0.18
C HIS A 30 -13.14 -21.30 -0.33
N LEU A 31 -13.63 -21.42 -1.58
CA LEU A 31 -15.03 -21.68 -1.88
C LEU A 31 -15.34 -23.18 -1.78
N HIS A 32 -16.36 -23.52 -0.99
CA HIS A 32 -16.83 -24.88 -0.79
C HIS A 32 -18.34 -25.00 -0.97
N SER A 33 -18.81 -26.22 -1.30
CA SER A 33 -20.24 -26.59 -1.28
C SER A 33 -21.14 -25.69 -2.13
N LEU A 34 -20.65 -25.20 -3.29
CA LEU A 34 -21.40 -24.36 -4.20
C LEU A 34 -22.61 -25.13 -4.78
N ARG A 35 -23.82 -24.60 -4.58
CA ARG A 35 -25.09 -25.20 -5.02
C ARG A 35 -26.02 -24.12 -5.55
N LEU A 36 -26.62 -24.36 -6.70
CA LEU A 36 -27.66 -23.53 -7.27
C LEU A 36 -28.96 -24.31 -7.33
N SER A 37 -30.09 -23.69 -7.00
CA SER A 37 -31.42 -24.30 -7.07
C SER A 37 -32.47 -23.29 -7.53
N ASN A 38 -33.56 -23.78 -8.13
CA ASN A 38 -34.81 -23.06 -8.24
C ASN A 38 -35.87 -23.81 -7.41
N GLY A 39 -36.41 -23.14 -6.39
CA GLY A 39 -37.27 -23.82 -5.41
C GLY A 39 -36.57 -25.06 -4.81
N SER A 40 -37.14 -26.25 -5.00
CA SER A 40 -36.60 -27.52 -4.50
C SER A 40 -35.67 -28.24 -5.49
N SER A 41 -35.56 -27.77 -6.75
CA SER A 41 -34.79 -28.46 -7.80
C SER A 41 -33.37 -27.98 -7.85
N ALA A 42 -32.38 -28.88 -7.74
CA ALA A 42 -30.98 -28.59 -7.92
C ALA A 42 -30.68 -28.33 -9.42
N LEU A 43 -29.89 -27.28 -9.70
CA LEU A 43 -29.48 -26.91 -11.03
C LEU A 43 -28.00 -27.22 -11.25
N SER A 44 -27.64 -27.62 -12.47
CA SER A 44 -26.26 -27.93 -12.82
C SER A 44 -25.47 -26.66 -13.12
N LEU A 45 -24.29 -26.55 -12.52
CA LEU A 45 -23.31 -25.50 -12.77
C LEU A 45 -22.14 -26.06 -13.57
N ARG A 46 -21.93 -25.53 -14.79
CA ARG A 46 -20.78 -25.86 -15.61
C ARG A 46 -19.67 -24.84 -15.38
N ARG A 47 -18.49 -25.27 -14.95
CA ARG A 47 -17.35 -24.41 -14.72
C ARG A 47 -16.73 -23.93 -16.03
N LEU A 48 -16.56 -22.62 -16.20
CA LEU A 48 -15.98 -21.97 -17.38
C LEU A 48 -14.50 -21.62 -17.18
N SER A 49 -14.16 -21.20 -15.96
CA SER A 49 -12.80 -20.89 -15.53
C SER A 49 -12.65 -21.22 -14.03
N PRO A 50 -11.48 -21.07 -13.42
CA PRO A 50 -11.35 -21.27 -11.97
C PRO A 50 -12.36 -20.50 -11.12
N SER A 51 -12.77 -19.29 -11.53
CA SER A 51 -13.65 -18.38 -10.79
C SER A 51 -15.00 -18.11 -11.48
N ARG A 52 -15.38 -18.85 -12.54
CA ARG A 52 -16.57 -18.55 -13.34
C ARG A 52 -17.39 -19.79 -13.66
N TRP A 53 -18.71 -19.69 -13.51
CA TRP A 53 -19.67 -20.79 -13.76
C TRP A 53 -20.83 -20.33 -14.64
N LEU A 54 -21.38 -21.29 -15.38
CA LEU A 54 -22.56 -21.14 -16.23
C LEU A 54 -23.65 -22.08 -15.78
N CYS A 55 -24.88 -21.56 -15.74
CA CYS A 55 -26.10 -22.35 -15.66
C CYS A 55 -27.02 -21.99 -16.81
N ASP A 56 -27.48 -22.99 -17.58
CA ASP A 56 -28.54 -22.85 -18.58
C ASP A 56 -29.88 -23.20 -17.90
N LEU A 57 -30.85 -22.27 -18.00
CA LEU A 57 -32.15 -22.35 -17.33
C LEU A 57 -33.25 -22.73 -18.34
N THR A 58 -34.21 -23.49 -17.88
CA THR A 58 -35.45 -23.81 -18.62
C THR A 58 -36.61 -22.88 -18.25
N THR A 59 -36.53 -22.25 -17.06
CA THR A 59 -37.53 -21.30 -16.56
C THR A 59 -36.81 -20.10 -15.92
N LEU A 60 -37.50 -18.96 -15.79
CA LEU A 60 -36.99 -17.74 -15.14
C LEU A 60 -37.51 -17.59 -13.70
N GLU A 61 -37.71 -18.70 -13.00
CA GLU A 61 -38.09 -18.69 -11.58
C GLU A 61 -36.93 -18.20 -10.69
N PRO A 62 -37.24 -17.69 -9.48
CA PRO A 62 -36.21 -17.25 -8.54
C PRO A 62 -35.17 -18.33 -8.25
N LEU A 63 -33.91 -17.94 -8.27
CA LEU A 63 -32.76 -18.79 -8.00
C LEU A 63 -32.22 -18.56 -6.61
N THR A 64 -31.74 -19.63 -5.99
CA THR A 64 -31.03 -19.60 -4.71
C THR A 64 -29.63 -20.22 -4.88
N LEU A 65 -28.59 -19.41 -4.65
CA LEU A 65 -27.20 -19.83 -4.62
C LEU A 65 -26.73 -19.94 -3.16
N THR A 66 -26.19 -21.09 -2.81
CA THR A 66 -25.59 -21.33 -1.49
C THR A 66 -24.17 -21.83 -1.66
N TYR A 67 -23.28 -21.37 -0.77
CA TYR A 67 -21.89 -21.80 -0.70
C TYR A 67 -21.31 -21.50 0.68
N ALA A 68 -20.16 -22.07 0.97
CA ALA A 68 -19.36 -21.78 2.15
C ALA A 68 -18.02 -21.19 1.75
N ILE A 69 -17.51 -20.25 2.53
CA ILE A 69 -16.18 -19.67 2.39
C ILE A 69 -15.38 -19.98 3.65
N GLU A 70 -14.20 -20.57 3.49
CA GLU A 70 -13.25 -20.73 4.56
C GLU A 70 -12.49 -19.41 4.78
N SER A 71 -12.69 -18.76 5.94
CA SER A 71 -12.10 -17.47 6.28
C SER A 71 -11.22 -17.62 7.51
N ARG A 72 -9.91 -17.80 7.30
CA ARG A 72 -8.91 -18.04 8.37
C ARG A 72 -7.68 -17.12 8.30
N ASP A 73 -7.72 -16.14 7.43
CA ASP A 73 -6.58 -15.26 7.19
C ASP A 73 -6.93 -13.80 7.47
N LEU A 74 -6.44 -13.29 8.60
CA LEU A 74 -6.68 -11.91 9.02
C LEU A 74 -5.73 -10.96 8.28
N THR A 75 -6.16 -10.51 7.11
CA THR A 75 -5.55 -9.39 6.41
C THR A 75 -6.61 -8.35 6.04
N VAL A 76 -6.20 -7.17 5.64
CA VAL A 76 -7.14 -6.13 5.16
C VAL A 76 -7.86 -6.54 3.85
N ARG A 77 -7.45 -7.65 3.22
CA ARG A 77 -7.88 -8.06 1.85
C ARG A 77 -8.58 -9.41 1.79
N THR A 78 -8.56 -10.16 2.88
CA THR A 78 -9.11 -11.52 3.00
C THR A 78 -10.17 -11.57 4.09
N GLY A 79 -10.30 -12.66 4.82
CA GLY A 79 -11.26 -12.76 5.89
C GLY A 79 -10.85 -13.74 6.99
N LEU A 80 -11.16 -13.36 8.22
CA LEU A 80 -11.09 -14.20 9.40
C LEU A 80 -12.49 -14.33 10.01
N VAL A 81 -12.85 -15.55 10.36
CA VAL A 81 -13.99 -15.84 11.26
C VAL A 81 -13.47 -16.80 12.30
N ASP A 82 -13.48 -16.39 13.56
CA ASP A 82 -13.07 -17.18 14.70
C ASP A 82 -14.09 -17.04 15.85
N PRO A 83 -13.90 -17.67 17.02
CA PRO A 83 -14.82 -17.54 18.14
C PRO A 83 -14.96 -16.16 18.75
N ASP A 84 -13.98 -15.27 18.52
CA ASP A 84 -13.92 -13.94 19.13
C ASP A 84 -14.55 -12.87 18.24
N PHE A 85 -14.35 -12.97 16.90
CA PHE A 85 -14.88 -12.00 15.93
C PHE A 85 -14.84 -12.49 14.48
N ALA A 86 -15.49 -11.72 13.60
CA ALA A 86 -15.34 -11.82 12.15
C ALA A 86 -14.86 -10.49 11.55
N SER A 87 -13.94 -10.58 10.60
CA SER A 87 -13.46 -9.47 9.79
C SER A 87 -13.31 -9.94 8.34
N LEU A 88 -14.16 -9.44 7.44
CA LEU A 88 -14.30 -9.94 6.07
C LEU A 88 -14.17 -8.80 5.06
N SER A 89 -13.33 -8.98 4.05
CA SER A 89 -13.43 -8.25 2.78
C SER A 89 -14.51 -8.92 1.94
N LEU A 90 -15.58 -8.21 1.59
CA LEU A 90 -16.68 -8.83 0.83
C LEU A 90 -16.26 -9.21 -0.61
N ALA A 91 -15.17 -8.66 -1.15
CA ALA A 91 -14.57 -9.15 -2.40
C ALA A 91 -14.10 -10.61 -2.30
N SER A 92 -13.75 -11.09 -1.11
CA SER A 92 -13.38 -12.49 -0.85
C SER A 92 -14.57 -13.41 -0.54
N VAL A 93 -15.79 -12.87 -0.54
CA VAL A 93 -17.00 -13.61 -0.09
C VAL A 93 -18.13 -13.57 -1.11
N ALA A 94 -18.34 -12.45 -1.81
CA ALA A 94 -19.50 -12.27 -2.69
C ALA A 94 -19.21 -12.68 -4.13
N MET A 95 -20.24 -13.24 -4.81
CA MET A 95 -20.21 -13.52 -6.24
C MET A 95 -21.00 -12.48 -7.03
N GLU A 96 -20.46 -12.06 -8.18
CA GLU A 96 -21.18 -11.30 -9.18
C GLU A 96 -22.10 -12.21 -9.99
N ILE A 97 -23.31 -11.74 -10.27
CA ILE A 97 -24.24 -12.34 -11.23
C ILE A 97 -24.19 -11.46 -12.47
N GLU A 98 -23.78 -12.03 -13.62
CA GLU A 98 -23.67 -11.29 -14.88
C GLU A 98 -25.00 -10.60 -15.23
N GLY A 99 -24.93 -9.31 -15.54
CA GLY A 99 -26.10 -8.47 -15.81
C GLY A 99 -26.75 -7.84 -14.58
N SER A 100 -26.33 -8.20 -13.35
CA SER A 100 -26.88 -7.63 -12.11
C SER A 100 -25.92 -6.66 -11.39
N ARG A 101 -24.75 -6.39 -11.96
CA ARG A 101 -23.70 -5.58 -11.33
C ARG A 101 -24.18 -4.21 -10.87
N TRP A 102 -24.96 -3.53 -11.70
CA TRP A 102 -25.41 -2.14 -11.45
C TRP A 102 -26.78 -2.06 -10.77
N MET A 103 -27.28 -3.19 -10.27
CA MET A 103 -28.52 -3.23 -9.50
C MET A 103 -28.25 -3.14 -8.00
N PRO A 104 -29.19 -2.64 -7.19
CA PRO A 104 -29.06 -2.68 -5.74
C PRO A 104 -28.97 -4.11 -5.20
N HIS A 105 -28.08 -4.31 -4.22
CA HIS A 105 -27.89 -5.57 -3.52
C HIS A 105 -28.29 -5.43 -2.05
N HIS A 106 -29.21 -6.27 -1.58
CA HIS A 106 -29.59 -6.36 -0.16
C HIS A 106 -28.68 -7.36 0.55
N LEU A 107 -28.15 -6.95 1.70
CA LEU A 107 -27.29 -7.76 2.56
C LEU A 107 -27.94 -7.95 3.92
N GLU A 108 -28.23 -9.20 4.29
CA GLU A 108 -28.60 -9.58 5.66
C GLU A 108 -27.44 -10.37 6.27
N VAL A 109 -27.10 -10.06 7.53
CA VAL A 109 -26.02 -10.72 8.26
C VAL A 109 -26.62 -11.39 9.50
N SER A 110 -26.34 -12.67 9.66
CA SER A 110 -26.66 -13.42 10.87
C SER A 110 -25.37 -13.75 11.61
N ALA A 111 -25.25 -13.27 12.84
CA ALA A 111 -24.07 -13.45 13.69
C ALA A 111 -24.54 -13.92 15.10
N PRO A 112 -23.63 -14.39 15.99
CA PRO A 112 -23.93 -14.65 17.37
C PRO A 112 -24.62 -13.46 18.04
N SER A 113 -25.61 -13.69 18.88
CA SER A 113 -26.50 -12.65 19.46
C SER A 113 -25.75 -11.58 20.30
N HIS A 114 -24.55 -11.89 20.79
CA HIS A 114 -23.71 -10.98 21.56
C HIS A 114 -22.73 -10.18 20.69
N TRP A 115 -22.71 -10.42 19.37
CA TRP A 115 -21.88 -9.66 18.43
C TRP A 115 -22.67 -8.51 17.83
N GLN A 116 -21.97 -7.39 17.62
CA GLN A 116 -22.47 -6.27 16.83
C GLN A 116 -21.85 -6.33 15.42
N VAL A 117 -22.67 -6.02 14.41
CA VAL A 117 -22.23 -5.98 13.01
C VAL A 117 -21.95 -4.53 12.61
N HIS A 118 -20.77 -4.30 12.07
CA HIS A 118 -20.30 -2.99 11.63
C HIS A 118 -19.91 -3.05 10.14
N LEU A 119 -20.52 -2.21 9.34
CA LEU A 119 -20.20 -2.03 7.92
C LEU A 119 -20.75 -0.69 7.43
N PRO A 120 -20.13 -0.03 6.44
CA PRO A 120 -20.46 1.33 6.00
C PRO A 120 -21.58 1.38 4.92
N LEU A 121 -22.48 0.42 4.86
CA LEU A 121 -23.62 0.42 3.95
C LEU A 121 -24.84 1.15 4.51
N GLU A 122 -25.76 1.54 3.62
CA GLU A 122 -27.04 2.14 3.97
C GLU A 122 -27.91 1.13 4.72
N PRO A 123 -28.48 1.48 5.89
CA PRO A 123 -29.44 0.62 6.56
C PRO A 123 -30.70 0.42 5.71
N ALA A 124 -31.23 -0.80 5.69
CA ALA A 124 -32.51 -1.17 5.08
C ALA A 124 -33.49 -1.66 6.14
N LEU A 125 -34.74 -1.97 5.74
CA LEU A 125 -35.76 -2.50 6.66
C LEU A 125 -35.26 -3.78 7.37
N LYS A 126 -34.51 -4.61 6.63
CA LYS A 126 -33.76 -5.75 7.16
C LYS A 126 -32.35 -5.69 6.62
N GLY A 127 -31.36 -5.58 7.51
CA GLY A 127 -29.95 -5.52 7.12
C GLY A 127 -29.57 -4.20 6.44
N TRP A 128 -28.90 -4.29 5.30
CA TRP A 128 -28.28 -3.17 4.58
C TRP A 128 -28.52 -3.25 3.08
N ILE A 129 -28.26 -2.15 2.38
CA ILE A 129 -28.35 -2.07 0.93
C ILE A 129 -27.07 -1.46 0.35
N ALA A 130 -26.47 -2.15 -0.61
CA ALA A 130 -25.44 -1.59 -1.50
C ALA A 130 -26.11 -1.13 -2.80
N LYS A 131 -25.71 0.04 -3.30
CA LYS A 131 -26.29 0.63 -4.54
C LYS A 131 -26.04 -0.23 -5.77
N ASP A 132 -24.94 -0.98 -5.79
CA ASP A 132 -24.48 -1.86 -6.87
C ASP A 132 -23.51 -2.91 -6.30
N PHE A 133 -23.02 -3.81 -7.17
CA PHE A 133 -22.07 -4.85 -6.79
C PHE A 133 -20.70 -4.27 -6.40
N ASP A 134 -20.26 -3.18 -7.04
CA ASP A 134 -19.01 -2.53 -6.71
C ASP A 134 -19.03 -2.00 -5.26
N ALA A 135 -20.13 -1.35 -4.85
CA ALA A 135 -20.32 -0.92 -3.48
C ALA A 135 -20.44 -2.08 -2.49
N LEU A 136 -21.03 -3.21 -2.91
CA LEU A 136 -21.13 -4.39 -2.06
C LEU A 136 -19.76 -4.96 -1.74
N ILE A 137 -18.93 -5.24 -2.76
CA ILE A 137 -17.63 -5.89 -2.54
C ILE A 137 -16.56 -4.95 -1.99
N ASP A 138 -16.75 -3.64 -2.17
CA ASP A 138 -15.91 -2.61 -1.54
C ASP A 138 -16.16 -2.46 -0.04
N THR A 139 -17.19 -3.11 0.48
CA THR A 139 -17.57 -3.01 1.89
C THR A 139 -16.79 -4.02 2.74
N PRO A 140 -15.97 -3.58 3.72
CA PRO A 140 -15.50 -4.46 4.78
C PRO A 140 -16.63 -4.71 5.79
N LEU A 141 -16.73 -5.96 6.24
CA LEU A 141 -17.69 -6.37 7.26
C LEU A 141 -16.95 -6.83 8.50
N HIS A 142 -17.28 -6.22 9.63
CA HIS A 142 -16.74 -6.62 10.93
C HIS A 142 -17.89 -6.97 11.87
N ALA A 143 -17.77 -8.10 12.57
CA ALA A 143 -18.75 -8.51 13.56
C ALA A 143 -18.06 -9.05 14.81
N GLY A 144 -18.44 -8.53 15.98
CA GLY A 144 -17.82 -8.89 17.26
C GLY A 144 -18.18 -7.91 18.37
N PRO A 145 -17.60 -8.09 19.58
CA PRO A 145 -17.81 -7.22 20.73
C PRO A 145 -16.88 -5.98 20.71
N PHE A 146 -16.88 -5.24 19.62
CA PHE A 146 -15.95 -4.12 19.42
C PHE A 146 -16.44 -2.81 20.04
N GLY A 147 -15.48 -1.98 20.44
CA GLY A 147 -15.74 -0.59 20.82
C GLY A 147 -15.70 0.33 19.61
N VAL A 148 -16.73 1.17 19.47
CA VAL A 148 -16.76 2.24 18.45
C VAL A 148 -16.52 3.57 19.13
N LYS A 149 -15.62 4.39 18.56
CA LYS A 149 -15.31 5.75 19.00
C LYS A 149 -15.74 6.72 17.90
N PRO A 150 -16.84 7.47 18.09
CA PRO A 150 -17.22 8.48 17.10
C PRO A 150 -16.31 9.70 17.17
N PHE A 151 -16.03 10.32 16.03
CA PHE A 151 -15.38 11.62 15.88
C PHE A 151 -15.99 12.37 14.70
N SER A 152 -15.59 13.62 14.48
CA SER A 152 -16.16 14.46 13.43
C SER A 152 -15.09 15.16 12.61
N VAL A 153 -15.22 15.16 11.29
CA VAL A 153 -14.31 15.84 10.37
C VAL A 153 -15.14 16.76 9.47
N HIS A 154 -14.89 18.07 9.47
CA HIS A 154 -15.71 19.07 8.77
C HIS A 154 -17.22 18.94 9.03
N GLY A 155 -17.62 18.55 10.22
CA GLY A 155 -19.02 18.32 10.60
C GLY A 155 -19.60 16.97 10.17
N HIS A 156 -18.87 16.17 9.42
CA HIS A 156 -19.26 14.83 9.03
C HIS A 156 -18.88 13.80 10.10
N ARG A 157 -19.83 12.92 10.44
CA ARG A 157 -19.60 11.86 11.43
C ARG A 157 -18.70 10.76 10.86
N HIS A 158 -17.74 10.37 11.66
CA HIS A 158 -16.85 9.23 11.43
C HIS A 158 -16.91 8.28 12.63
N ASP A 159 -16.77 7.01 12.37
CA ASP A 159 -16.72 5.98 13.41
C ASP A 159 -15.36 5.25 13.35
N LEU A 160 -14.60 5.28 14.46
CA LEU A 160 -13.38 4.48 14.62
C LEU A 160 -13.75 3.18 15.31
N LEU A 161 -13.58 2.06 14.61
CA LEU A 161 -13.73 0.72 15.12
C LEU A 161 -12.37 0.16 15.54
N LEU A 162 -12.24 -0.23 16.80
CA LEU A 162 -11.00 -0.75 17.38
C LEU A 162 -11.08 -2.25 17.60
N ILE A 163 -10.22 -3.01 16.91
CA ILE A 163 -10.06 -4.45 17.06
C ILE A 163 -8.71 -4.71 17.73
N GLY A 164 -8.76 -5.07 19.01
CA GLY A 164 -7.58 -5.14 19.86
C GLY A 164 -7.27 -3.81 20.58
N SER A 165 -6.32 -3.87 21.50
CA SER A 165 -5.83 -2.71 22.25
C SER A 165 -4.37 -2.88 22.64
N PRO A 166 -3.57 -1.80 22.73
CA PRO A 166 -2.20 -1.91 23.22
C PRO A 166 -2.20 -2.22 24.71
N PRO A 167 -1.32 -3.09 25.21
CA PRO A 167 -1.30 -3.52 26.61
C PRO A 167 -0.97 -2.41 27.60
N PHE A 168 -0.37 -1.31 27.12
CA PHE A 168 0.00 -0.11 27.91
C PHE A 168 -1.03 1.02 27.78
N GLY A 169 -2.19 0.78 27.16
CA GLY A 169 -3.22 1.77 26.89
C GLY A 169 -2.97 2.58 25.61
N TRP A 170 -4.01 3.29 25.17
CA TRP A 170 -3.92 4.17 24.01
C TRP A 170 -3.14 5.44 24.36
N PRO A 171 -2.36 6.03 23.42
CA PRO A 171 -1.74 7.33 23.62
C PRO A 171 -2.78 8.40 24.00
N GLU A 172 -2.35 9.34 24.86
CA GLU A 172 -3.21 10.48 25.19
C GLU A 172 -3.53 11.31 23.95
N GLY A 173 -4.78 11.72 23.80
CA GLY A 173 -5.22 12.50 22.64
C GLY A 173 -5.41 11.68 21.35
N PHE A 174 -5.28 10.36 21.38
CA PHE A 174 -5.30 9.48 20.19
C PHE A 174 -6.44 9.79 19.20
N ILE A 175 -7.69 9.92 19.69
CA ILE A 175 -8.84 10.21 18.82
C ILE A 175 -8.74 11.62 18.23
N THR A 176 -8.32 12.60 19.01
CA THR A 176 -8.13 13.99 18.59
C THR A 176 -7.03 14.10 17.52
N ASP A 177 -5.96 13.32 17.65
CA ASP A 177 -4.88 13.32 16.66
C ASP A 177 -5.34 12.70 15.34
N ILE A 178 -6.14 11.62 15.38
CA ILE A 178 -6.80 11.06 14.18
C ILE A 178 -7.70 12.11 13.52
N GLU A 179 -8.54 12.78 14.29
CA GLU A 179 -9.42 13.84 13.79
C GLU A 179 -8.62 14.95 13.08
N ARG A 180 -7.51 15.41 13.70
CA ARG A 180 -6.63 16.43 13.11
C ARG A 180 -5.96 15.99 11.82
N VAL A 181 -5.50 14.73 11.75
CA VAL A 181 -4.91 14.16 10.52
C VAL A 181 -5.94 14.10 9.41
N CYS A 182 -7.16 13.64 9.69
CA CYS A 182 -8.26 13.63 8.73
C CYS A 182 -8.64 15.05 8.28
N GLN A 183 -8.63 16.03 9.22
CA GLN A 183 -8.88 17.43 8.92
C GLN A 183 -7.79 17.99 7.99
N ALA A 184 -6.52 17.74 8.29
CA ALA A 184 -5.40 18.18 7.46
C ALA A 184 -5.46 17.60 6.03
N THR A 185 -5.99 16.39 5.89
CA THR A 185 -6.23 15.78 4.57
C THR A 185 -7.33 16.53 3.79
N CYS A 186 -8.42 16.88 4.47
CA CYS A 186 -9.47 17.71 3.86
C CYS A 186 -8.93 19.09 3.43
N ASP A 187 -8.10 19.70 4.28
CA ASP A 187 -7.47 21.00 3.99
C ASP A 187 -6.51 20.90 2.79
N LEU A 188 -5.77 19.79 2.66
CA LEU A 188 -4.96 19.51 1.47
C LEU A 188 -5.81 19.50 0.21
N MET A 189 -6.93 18.80 0.23
CA MET A 189 -7.82 18.65 -0.93
C MET A 189 -8.74 19.86 -1.15
N GLY A 190 -8.89 20.73 -0.14
CA GLY A 190 -9.74 21.91 -0.18
C GLY A 190 -11.23 21.59 -0.18
N THR A 191 -11.63 20.39 0.24
CA THR A 191 -13.03 19.93 0.26
C THR A 191 -13.32 19.07 1.49
N PRO A 192 -14.59 19.02 1.95
CA PRO A 192 -15.02 18.05 2.95
C PRO A 192 -14.79 16.61 2.49
N PRO A 193 -14.82 15.61 3.41
CA PRO A 193 -14.61 14.22 3.06
C PRO A 193 -15.71 13.72 2.09
N PRO A 194 -15.34 13.17 0.92
CA PRO A 194 -16.33 12.78 -0.10
C PRO A 194 -17.18 11.57 0.30
N ALA A 195 -16.78 10.82 1.32
CA ALA A 195 -17.61 9.76 1.90
C ALA A 195 -18.82 10.28 2.69
N GLY A 196 -18.81 11.57 3.10
CA GLY A 196 -19.89 12.17 3.90
C GLY A 196 -19.99 11.57 5.31
N ASP A 197 -21.23 11.40 5.82
CA ASP A 197 -21.51 11.09 7.23
C ASP A 197 -21.35 9.60 7.61
N ARG A 198 -20.74 8.76 6.78
CA ARG A 198 -20.66 7.31 7.02
C ARG A 198 -19.27 6.74 6.81
N TYR A 199 -18.27 7.47 7.17
CA TYR A 199 -16.93 6.93 7.07
C TYR A 199 -16.58 6.09 8.29
N GLN A 200 -16.12 4.85 8.05
CA GLN A 200 -15.69 3.93 9.08
C GLN A 200 -14.18 3.68 8.98
N LEU A 201 -13.42 4.12 9.97
CA LEU A 201 -12.02 3.79 10.12
C LEU A 201 -11.90 2.55 11.02
N VAL A 202 -11.30 1.48 10.53
CA VAL A 202 -11.11 0.24 11.27
C VAL A 202 -9.64 0.04 11.57
N LEU A 203 -9.26 -0.04 12.83
CA LEU A 203 -7.89 -0.29 13.25
C LEU A 203 -7.79 -1.65 13.95
N GLN A 204 -7.08 -2.56 13.30
CA GLN A 204 -6.74 -3.88 13.82
C GLN A 204 -5.32 -3.85 14.40
N LEU A 205 -5.19 -3.99 15.72
CA LEU A 205 -3.89 -4.08 16.38
C LEU A 205 -3.42 -5.53 16.46
N LEU A 206 -2.26 -5.78 15.88
CA LEU A 206 -1.65 -7.10 15.76
C LEU A 206 -0.29 -7.13 16.49
N GLU A 207 0.21 -8.32 16.78
CA GLU A 207 1.60 -8.49 17.25
C GLU A 207 2.61 -8.11 16.16
N LYS A 208 2.28 -8.42 14.91
CA LYS A 208 3.05 -8.07 13.71
C LYS A 208 2.06 -7.68 12.62
N GLY A 209 2.33 -6.61 11.92
CA GLY A 209 1.51 -6.15 10.82
C GLY A 209 1.71 -4.67 10.58
N TYR A 210 1.58 -4.27 9.32
CA TYR A 210 1.55 -2.90 8.84
C TYR A 210 0.90 -2.87 7.47
N GLY A 211 -0.06 -1.98 7.28
CA GLY A 211 -0.70 -1.73 6.01
C GLY A 211 -2.16 -1.39 6.16
N GLY A 212 -2.76 -0.94 5.08
CA GLY A 212 -4.17 -0.60 5.02
C GLY A 212 -4.80 -1.09 3.72
N LEU A 213 -6.09 -0.83 3.62
CA LEU A 213 -6.88 -0.93 2.42
C LEU A 213 -7.99 0.11 2.48
N GLU A 214 -7.97 0.95 1.48
CA GLU A 214 -8.93 2.02 1.27
C GLU A 214 -10.22 1.52 0.63
N HIS A 215 -11.34 2.14 1.01
CA HIS A 215 -12.68 1.90 0.48
C HIS A 215 -13.41 3.23 0.28
N ASP A 216 -14.53 3.22 -0.47
CA ASP A 216 -15.32 4.43 -0.74
C ASP A 216 -15.85 5.09 0.55
N HIS A 217 -16.18 4.29 1.56
CA HIS A 217 -16.77 4.76 2.82
C HIS A 217 -16.07 4.20 4.06
N SER A 218 -14.85 3.66 3.92
CA SER A 218 -14.07 3.15 5.04
C SER A 218 -12.59 3.00 4.68
N ALA A 219 -11.77 2.73 5.70
CA ALA A 219 -10.44 2.15 5.54
C ALA A 219 -10.22 1.11 6.63
N VAL A 220 -9.54 0.01 6.27
CA VAL A 220 -9.16 -1.03 7.23
C VAL A 220 -7.64 -1.03 7.37
N LEU A 221 -7.15 -0.80 8.58
CA LEU A 221 -5.74 -0.70 8.90
C LEU A 221 -5.29 -1.84 9.81
N GLN A 222 -4.10 -2.35 9.56
CA GLN A 222 -3.39 -3.26 10.44
C GLN A 222 -2.12 -2.61 10.94
N PHE A 223 -1.90 -2.63 12.25
CA PHE A 223 -0.72 -2.01 12.83
C PHE A 223 -0.17 -2.83 14.00
N ASN A 224 1.17 -2.81 14.15
CA ASN A 224 1.85 -3.46 15.26
C ASN A 224 1.64 -2.66 16.55
N TRP A 225 0.96 -3.26 17.54
CA TRP A 225 0.69 -2.60 18.81
C TRP A 225 1.97 -2.21 19.57
N SER A 226 3.07 -2.98 19.44
CA SER A 226 4.31 -2.68 20.16
C SER A 226 5.02 -1.41 19.64
N ALA A 227 4.81 -1.05 18.36
CA ALA A 227 5.34 0.18 17.78
C ALA A 227 4.78 1.44 18.46
N LEU A 228 3.53 1.37 18.96
CA LEU A 228 2.85 2.49 19.64
C LEU A 228 3.53 2.90 20.95
N ALA A 229 4.43 2.09 21.49
CA ALA A 229 5.25 2.47 22.67
C ALA A 229 6.28 3.56 22.35
N SER A 230 6.55 3.85 21.07
CA SER A 230 7.51 4.86 20.64
C SER A 230 6.83 6.03 19.92
N LYS A 231 7.38 7.24 20.06
CA LYS A 231 6.90 8.42 19.30
C LYS A 231 6.96 8.19 17.78
N LYS A 232 8.01 7.54 17.29
CA LYS A 232 8.16 7.21 15.87
C LYS A 232 7.07 6.24 15.39
N GLY A 233 6.82 5.18 16.13
CA GLY A 233 5.78 4.22 15.76
C GLY A 233 4.37 4.83 15.83
N TYR A 234 4.11 5.69 16.81
CA TYR A 234 2.84 6.44 16.86
C TYR A 234 2.68 7.36 15.65
N ARG A 235 3.72 8.12 15.28
CA ARG A 235 3.73 8.95 14.06
C ARG A 235 3.48 8.10 12.80
N GLN A 236 4.09 6.91 12.69
CA GLN A 236 3.85 5.98 11.58
C GLN A 236 2.40 5.49 11.51
N LEU A 237 1.72 5.31 12.65
CA LEU A 237 0.28 5.03 12.65
C LEU A 237 -0.51 6.21 12.10
N LEU A 238 -0.18 7.44 12.50
CA LEU A 238 -0.86 8.64 11.99
C LEU A 238 -0.61 8.85 10.49
N GLN A 239 0.60 8.56 10.00
CA GLN A 239 0.92 8.53 8.56
C GLN A 239 0.06 7.51 7.83
N LEU A 240 -0.03 6.27 8.32
CA LEU A 240 -0.87 5.24 7.73
C LEU A 240 -2.36 5.64 7.71
N ILE A 241 -2.87 6.23 8.80
CA ILE A 241 -4.25 6.75 8.83
C ILE A 241 -4.44 7.84 7.78
N GLY A 242 -3.51 8.78 7.66
CA GLY A 242 -3.55 9.83 6.65
C GLY A 242 -3.50 9.29 5.22
N HIS A 243 -2.66 8.28 4.96
CA HIS A 243 -2.55 7.59 3.68
C HIS A 243 -3.90 7.00 3.26
N GLU A 244 -4.49 6.14 4.09
CA GLU A 244 -5.76 5.48 3.80
C GLU A 244 -6.93 6.48 3.74
N TYR A 245 -6.86 7.57 4.49
CA TYR A 245 -7.89 8.59 4.48
C TYR A 245 -7.84 9.46 3.20
N LEU A 246 -6.64 9.79 2.69
CA LEU A 246 -6.45 10.55 1.45
C LEU A 246 -6.97 9.78 0.24
N HIS A 247 -6.95 8.46 0.30
CA HIS A 247 -7.49 7.62 -0.75
C HIS A 247 -9.00 7.82 -1.01
N GLN A 248 -9.76 8.44 -0.12
CA GLN A 248 -11.15 8.80 -0.42
C GLN A 248 -11.25 9.67 -1.69
N TRP A 249 -10.24 10.53 -1.92
CA TRP A 249 -10.08 11.31 -3.14
C TRP A 249 -9.24 10.56 -4.17
N ASN A 250 -7.99 10.37 -3.90
CA ASN A 250 -6.97 9.73 -4.74
C ASN A 250 -6.70 8.32 -4.20
N VAL A 251 -7.35 7.34 -4.65
CA VAL A 251 -7.72 6.70 -5.89
C VAL A 251 -9.23 6.30 -5.94
N ARG A 252 -9.95 6.47 -4.84
CA ARG A 252 -11.33 5.92 -4.81
C ARG A 252 -12.26 6.68 -5.76
N ARG A 253 -12.06 7.97 -5.94
CA ARG A 253 -12.88 8.82 -6.82
C ARG A 253 -12.07 9.44 -7.96
N LEU A 254 -10.93 10.05 -7.68
CA LEU A 254 -9.95 10.46 -8.69
C LEU A 254 -9.09 9.24 -9.07
N ARG A 255 -9.45 8.57 -10.15
CA ARG A 255 -8.98 7.24 -10.52
C ARG A 255 -8.40 7.23 -11.93
N PRO A 256 -7.29 6.51 -12.19
CA PRO A 256 -6.84 6.24 -13.55
C PRO A 256 -7.95 5.66 -14.41
N VAL A 257 -8.02 6.07 -15.67
CA VAL A 257 -9.12 5.70 -16.60
C VAL A 257 -9.20 4.19 -16.82
N GLU A 258 -8.08 3.47 -16.80
CA GLU A 258 -8.01 2.02 -16.97
C GLU A 258 -8.74 1.26 -15.85
N LEU A 259 -8.85 1.88 -14.66
CA LEU A 259 -9.56 1.32 -13.52
C LEU A 259 -11.05 1.69 -13.51
N ARG A 260 -11.61 2.18 -14.62
CA ARG A 260 -13.02 2.59 -14.75
C ARG A 260 -13.74 1.95 -15.94
N PRO A 261 -14.74 1.08 -15.69
CA PRO A 261 -15.06 0.43 -14.41
C PRO A 261 -14.00 -0.60 -14.05
N TYR A 262 -13.97 -1.07 -12.82
CA TYR A 262 -13.11 -2.19 -12.45
C TYR A 262 -13.49 -3.47 -13.20
N ASP A 263 -12.49 -4.23 -13.64
CA ASP A 263 -12.67 -5.61 -14.10
C ASP A 263 -12.18 -6.57 -13.01
N TYR A 264 -13.12 -7.16 -12.26
CA TYR A 264 -12.79 -8.08 -11.17
C TYR A 264 -12.39 -9.48 -11.64
N SER A 265 -12.43 -9.75 -12.94
CA SER A 265 -12.12 -11.07 -13.51
C SER A 265 -10.65 -11.27 -13.84
N GLN A 266 -9.86 -10.21 -13.93
CA GLN A 266 -8.45 -10.22 -14.35
C GLN A 266 -7.69 -8.98 -13.85
N PRO A 267 -6.34 -9.00 -13.89
CA PRO A 267 -5.52 -7.82 -13.65
C PRO A 267 -5.85 -6.68 -14.63
N VAL A 268 -5.81 -5.44 -14.13
CA VAL A 268 -5.97 -4.23 -14.93
C VAL A 268 -4.65 -3.48 -14.95
N ILE A 269 -4.03 -3.38 -16.11
CA ILE A 269 -2.76 -2.67 -16.27
C ILE A 269 -3.02 -1.16 -16.27
N SER A 270 -2.30 -0.43 -15.44
CA SER A 270 -2.32 1.03 -15.40
C SER A 270 -0.98 1.57 -14.93
N GLU A 271 -0.42 2.51 -15.69
CA GLU A 271 0.73 3.28 -15.24
C GLU A 271 0.34 4.25 -14.11
N GLY A 272 -0.92 4.67 -14.05
CA GLY A 272 -1.41 5.67 -13.09
C GLY A 272 -1.36 5.25 -11.61
N LEU A 273 -0.95 4.02 -11.29
CA LEU A 273 -0.76 3.58 -9.91
C LEU A 273 0.32 4.39 -9.17
N TRP A 274 1.33 4.93 -9.89
CA TRP A 274 2.32 5.81 -9.27
C TRP A 274 1.68 7.09 -8.72
N PHE A 275 0.67 7.63 -9.43
CA PHE A 275 -0.04 8.82 -8.98
C PHE A 275 -0.94 8.48 -7.79
N ALA A 276 -1.68 7.36 -7.87
CA ALA A 276 -2.55 6.90 -6.80
C ALA A 276 -1.78 6.72 -5.49
N GLU A 277 -0.68 5.99 -5.52
CA GLU A 277 0.05 5.57 -4.32
C GLU A 277 1.24 6.48 -3.99
N GLY A 278 1.97 6.92 -5.03
CA GLY A 278 3.15 7.76 -4.83
C GLY A 278 2.79 9.14 -4.30
N ILE A 279 1.76 9.80 -4.84
CA ILE A 279 1.26 11.07 -4.32
C ILE A 279 0.76 10.91 -2.90
N THR A 280 0.02 9.83 -2.62
CA THR A 280 -0.50 9.55 -1.29
C THR A 280 0.62 9.28 -0.29
N SER A 281 1.65 8.49 -0.67
CA SER A 281 2.85 8.24 0.15
C SER A 281 3.73 9.48 0.35
N TYR A 282 3.67 10.45 -0.55
CA TYR A 282 4.34 11.73 -0.34
C TYR A 282 3.63 12.56 0.73
N TYR A 283 2.30 12.67 0.65
CA TYR A 283 1.55 13.50 1.57
C TYR A 283 1.31 12.85 2.93
N ASP A 284 1.29 11.53 3.04
CA ASP A 284 1.11 10.87 4.34
C ASP A 284 2.21 11.26 5.36
N LEU A 285 3.41 11.60 4.87
CA LEU A 285 4.50 12.11 5.69
C LEU A 285 4.22 13.52 6.25
N PHE A 286 3.52 14.37 5.49
CA PHE A 286 3.20 15.75 5.88
C PHE A 286 1.97 15.84 6.78
N LEU A 287 1.00 14.94 6.63
CA LEU A 287 -0.26 15.02 7.36
C LEU A 287 -0.11 15.08 8.88
N PRO A 288 0.79 14.32 9.54
CA PRO A 288 1.05 14.49 10.98
C PRO A 288 1.67 15.85 11.34
N LEU A 289 2.49 16.44 10.46
CA LEU A 289 3.04 17.78 10.65
C LEU A 289 1.93 18.82 10.62
N TRP A 290 1.10 18.81 9.59
CA TRP A 290 -0.02 19.75 9.44
C TRP A 290 -1.10 19.56 10.51
N ALA A 291 -1.25 18.36 11.03
CA ALA A 291 -2.10 18.05 12.18
C ALA A 291 -1.52 18.52 13.53
N GLY A 292 -0.28 19.03 13.57
CA GLY A 292 0.41 19.41 14.81
C GLY A 292 0.82 18.22 15.68
N CYS A 293 0.92 17.01 15.10
CA CYS A 293 1.32 15.78 15.76
C CYS A 293 2.81 15.42 15.51
N SER A 294 3.50 16.22 14.69
CA SER A 294 4.90 16.07 14.32
C SER A 294 5.55 17.44 14.13
N ASP A 295 6.85 17.48 13.88
CA ASP A 295 7.62 18.68 13.55
C ASP A 295 8.44 18.50 12.27
N GLU A 296 9.03 19.61 11.79
CA GLU A 296 9.83 19.64 10.56
C GLU A 296 11.04 18.69 10.60
N ALA A 297 11.68 18.55 11.77
CA ALA A 297 12.83 17.65 11.92
C ALA A 297 12.42 16.18 11.78
N MET A 298 11.27 15.82 12.34
CA MET A 298 10.69 14.47 12.21
C MET A 298 10.25 14.19 10.77
N LEU A 299 9.67 15.18 10.08
CA LEU A 299 9.35 15.04 8.65
C LEU A 299 10.62 14.80 7.82
N LEU A 300 11.69 15.59 8.05
CA LEU A 300 12.95 15.41 7.31
C LEU A 300 13.59 14.05 7.61
N GLU A 301 13.49 13.54 8.85
CA GLU A 301 13.94 12.18 9.20
C GLU A 301 13.21 11.12 8.38
N ASP A 302 11.86 11.17 8.38
CA ASP A 302 11.03 10.17 7.71
C ASP A 302 11.19 10.27 6.18
N PHE A 303 11.14 11.49 5.63
CA PHE A 303 11.31 11.71 4.20
C PHE A 303 12.73 11.35 3.72
N GLY A 304 13.75 11.68 4.50
CA GLY A 304 15.13 11.26 4.25
C GLY A 304 15.28 9.73 4.19
N ALA A 305 14.55 8.99 5.05
CA ALA A 305 14.53 7.54 5.01
C ALA A 305 13.86 6.99 3.73
N GLU A 306 12.78 7.61 3.25
CA GLU A 306 12.13 7.24 1.98
C GLU A 306 13.04 7.52 0.78
N LEU A 307 13.66 8.69 0.69
CA LEU A 307 14.64 9.03 -0.35
C LEU A 307 15.85 8.09 -0.30
N SER A 308 16.35 7.79 0.90
CA SER A 308 17.42 6.81 1.09
C SER A 308 17.05 5.44 0.53
N SER A 309 15.82 4.98 0.75
CA SER A 309 15.34 3.71 0.22
C SER A 309 15.33 3.67 -1.32
N VAL A 310 14.98 4.79 -1.97
CA VAL A 310 15.04 4.94 -3.43
C VAL A 310 16.49 4.94 -3.92
N LEU A 311 17.36 5.77 -3.32
CA LEU A 311 18.77 5.91 -3.70
C LEU A 311 19.55 4.60 -3.52
N MET A 312 19.23 3.83 -2.48
CA MET A 312 19.86 2.53 -2.17
C MET A 312 19.27 1.35 -2.94
N SER A 313 18.28 1.57 -3.82
CA SER A 313 17.69 0.50 -4.65
C SER A 313 18.40 0.39 -6.00
N PRO A 314 19.17 -0.70 -6.27
CA PRO A 314 19.77 -0.91 -7.59
C PRO A 314 18.72 -1.02 -8.70
N GLY A 315 17.51 -1.52 -8.37
CA GLY A 315 16.42 -1.69 -9.32
C GLY A 315 16.00 -0.41 -10.04
N ARG A 316 16.28 0.78 -9.47
CA ARG A 316 15.97 2.07 -10.12
C ARG A 316 16.74 2.30 -11.44
N SER A 317 17.87 1.63 -11.66
CA SER A 317 18.62 1.68 -12.93
C SER A 317 18.11 0.68 -13.98
N ILE A 318 17.11 -0.14 -13.63
CA ILE A 318 16.58 -1.23 -14.45
C ILE A 318 15.10 -1.04 -14.77
N GLN A 319 14.32 -0.59 -13.79
CA GLN A 319 12.86 -0.43 -13.91
C GLN A 319 12.48 1.04 -13.74
N SER A 320 11.74 1.59 -14.68
CA SER A 320 11.17 2.93 -14.60
C SER A 320 9.96 2.96 -13.64
N LEU A 321 9.47 4.15 -13.33
CA LEU A 321 8.28 4.31 -12.49
C LEU A 321 7.02 3.81 -13.19
N SER A 322 6.83 4.15 -14.48
CA SER A 322 5.73 3.62 -15.31
C SER A 322 5.75 2.10 -15.35
N MET A 323 6.90 1.49 -15.65
CA MET A 323 7.05 0.02 -15.63
C MET A 323 6.73 -0.59 -14.25
N SER A 324 7.16 0.06 -13.16
CA SER A 324 6.88 -0.43 -11.80
C SER A 324 5.38 -0.47 -11.50
N ALA A 325 4.64 0.52 -11.96
CA ALA A 325 3.19 0.59 -11.83
C ALA A 325 2.48 -0.47 -12.69
N GLU A 326 2.83 -0.57 -13.97
CA GLU A 326 2.23 -1.55 -14.90
C GLU A 326 2.50 -3.00 -14.49
N GLU A 327 3.71 -3.28 -13.99
CA GLU A 327 4.15 -4.62 -13.59
C GLU A 327 3.83 -4.96 -12.12
N ALA A 328 3.11 -4.10 -11.38
CA ALA A 328 2.78 -4.29 -9.96
C ALA A 328 2.23 -5.68 -9.66
N TRP A 329 1.31 -6.16 -10.49
CA TRP A 329 0.61 -7.45 -10.36
C TRP A 329 1.53 -8.66 -10.29
N VAL A 330 2.67 -8.62 -10.94
CA VAL A 330 3.59 -9.77 -11.09
C VAL A 330 4.94 -9.55 -10.44
N LYS A 331 5.29 -8.30 -10.10
CA LYS A 331 6.57 -7.94 -9.49
C LYS A 331 6.41 -7.49 -8.04
N LEU A 332 5.90 -6.28 -7.78
CA LEU A 332 5.92 -5.67 -6.45
C LEU A 332 5.21 -6.54 -5.40
N TYR A 333 4.02 -7.04 -5.69
CA TYR A 333 3.25 -7.88 -4.75
C TYR A 333 3.69 -9.35 -4.71
N LYS A 334 4.65 -9.74 -5.56
CA LYS A 334 5.28 -11.07 -5.57
C LYS A 334 6.79 -10.98 -5.34
N ALA A 335 7.24 -9.92 -4.66
CA ALA A 335 8.64 -9.66 -4.42
C ALA A 335 9.35 -10.77 -3.65
N THR A 336 10.58 -11.04 -4.05
CA THR A 336 11.52 -11.96 -3.40
C THR A 336 12.67 -11.15 -2.78
N PRO A 337 13.55 -11.72 -1.98
CA PRO A 337 14.74 -11.03 -1.48
C PRO A 337 15.62 -10.43 -2.58
N ALA A 338 15.64 -11.03 -3.79
CA ALA A 338 16.41 -10.55 -4.94
C ALA A 338 15.71 -9.44 -5.73
N SER A 339 14.41 -9.21 -5.52
CA SER A 339 13.62 -8.23 -6.29
C SER A 339 14.17 -6.80 -6.18
N ARG A 340 14.79 -6.43 -5.05
CA ARG A 340 15.40 -5.12 -4.85
C ARG A 340 16.54 -4.80 -5.84
N ASP A 341 17.14 -5.82 -6.45
CA ASP A 341 18.22 -5.64 -7.43
C ASP A 341 17.69 -5.28 -8.82
N THR A 342 16.41 -5.57 -9.11
CA THR A 342 15.81 -5.43 -10.44
C THR A 342 14.48 -4.68 -10.46
N GLN A 343 13.97 -4.30 -9.29
CA GLN A 343 12.66 -3.66 -9.15
C GLN A 343 12.75 -2.43 -8.27
N ILE A 344 11.89 -1.46 -8.54
CA ILE A 344 11.66 -0.30 -7.69
C ILE A 344 10.19 -0.25 -7.28
N SER A 345 9.89 0.25 -6.07
CA SER A 345 8.51 0.43 -5.62
C SER A 345 7.92 1.71 -6.19
N TYR A 346 6.78 1.62 -6.87
CA TYR A 346 6.06 2.79 -7.38
C TYR A 346 5.47 3.66 -6.25
N TYR A 347 5.31 3.13 -5.04
CA TYR A 347 5.02 3.94 -3.85
C TYR A 347 6.17 4.91 -3.55
N ARG A 348 7.37 4.38 -3.34
CA ARG A 348 8.54 5.16 -2.92
C ARG A 348 9.12 6.03 -4.02
N LEU A 349 9.30 5.45 -5.21
CA LEU A 349 9.76 6.25 -6.36
C LEU A 349 8.70 7.26 -6.77
N GLY A 350 7.42 6.91 -6.68
CA GLY A 350 6.31 7.84 -6.92
C GLY A 350 6.30 8.99 -5.92
N ALA A 351 6.53 8.74 -4.63
CA ALA A 351 6.69 9.79 -3.62
C ALA A 351 7.90 10.69 -3.89
N ALA A 352 9.01 10.11 -4.37
CA ALA A 352 10.20 10.86 -4.76
C ALA A 352 9.95 11.74 -6.00
N VAL A 353 9.21 11.25 -7.00
CA VAL A 353 8.77 12.04 -8.17
C VAL A 353 7.78 13.12 -7.74
N ALA A 354 6.83 12.81 -6.85
CA ALA A 354 5.90 13.79 -6.30
C ALA A 354 6.63 14.95 -5.58
N PHE A 355 7.68 14.62 -4.82
CA PHE A 355 8.57 15.62 -4.22
C PHE A 355 9.22 16.52 -5.28
N CYS A 356 9.86 15.95 -6.29
CA CYS A 356 10.52 16.73 -7.33
C CYS A 356 9.51 17.61 -8.08
N LEU A 357 8.32 17.07 -8.36
CA LEU A 357 7.24 17.81 -9.02
C LEU A 357 6.70 18.95 -8.15
N ASP A 358 6.46 18.72 -6.86
CA ASP A 358 5.99 19.77 -5.94
C ASP A 358 7.01 20.91 -5.79
N VAL A 359 8.30 20.58 -5.62
CA VAL A 359 9.38 21.58 -5.55
C VAL A 359 9.48 22.37 -6.85
N ARG A 360 9.41 21.70 -8.00
CA ARG A 360 9.46 22.33 -9.31
C ARG A 360 8.26 23.26 -9.53
N LEU A 361 7.05 22.82 -9.20
CA LEU A 361 5.84 23.64 -9.28
C LEU A 361 5.92 24.87 -8.38
N ARG A 362 6.38 24.71 -7.11
CA ARG A 362 6.55 25.83 -6.18
C ARG A 362 7.58 26.84 -6.68
N SER A 363 8.67 26.40 -7.32
CA SER A 363 9.64 27.28 -7.93
C SER A 363 9.06 28.13 -9.08
N LEU A 364 7.95 27.71 -9.66
CA LEU A 364 7.19 28.41 -10.71
C LEU A 364 5.96 29.17 -10.18
N GLY A 365 5.78 29.24 -8.85
CA GLY A 365 4.64 29.89 -8.22
C GLY A 365 3.33 29.09 -8.28
N SER A 366 3.41 27.78 -8.51
CA SER A 366 2.31 26.82 -8.47
C SER A 366 2.53 25.80 -7.34
N SER A 367 1.74 24.72 -7.27
CA SER A 367 1.93 23.68 -6.25
C SER A 367 1.29 22.34 -6.64
N LEU A 368 1.78 21.25 -6.09
CA LEU A 368 1.17 19.94 -6.28
C LEU A 368 -0.24 19.83 -5.66
N PRO A 369 -0.56 20.45 -4.50
CA PRO A 369 -1.96 20.57 -4.05
C PRO A 369 -2.85 21.26 -5.06
N GLY A 370 -2.36 22.26 -5.79
CA GLY A 370 -3.10 22.93 -6.88
C GLY A 370 -3.47 21.96 -8.00
N LEU A 371 -2.54 21.10 -8.43
CA LEU A 371 -2.81 20.02 -9.39
C LEU A 371 -3.86 19.04 -8.86
N LEU A 372 -3.72 18.58 -7.61
CA LEU A 372 -4.67 17.64 -7.01
C LEU A 372 -6.10 18.19 -6.96
N ARG A 373 -6.26 19.45 -6.53
CA ARG A 373 -7.56 20.13 -6.46
C ARG A 373 -8.17 20.34 -7.85
N HIS A 374 -7.33 20.65 -8.85
CA HIS A 374 -7.78 20.75 -10.24
C HIS A 374 -8.30 19.41 -10.76
N LEU A 375 -7.51 18.34 -10.59
CA LEU A 375 -7.91 16.98 -11.03
C LEU A 375 -9.15 16.49 -10.27
N TRP A 376 -9.25 16.81 -8.99
CA TRP A 376 -10.44 16.50 -8.20
C TRP A 376 -11.68 17.15 -8.80
N SER A 377 -11.65 18.45 -9.04
CA SER A 377 -12.80 19.18 -9.62
C SER A 377 -13.12 18.69 -11.04
N ALA A 378 -12.10 18.44 -11.87
CA ALA A 378 -12.31 18.05 -13.26
C ALA A 378 -12.76 16.60 -13.45
N TYR A 379 -12.25 15.67 -12.62
CA TYR A 379 -12.42 14.22 -12.79
C TYR A 379 -12.96 13.52 -11.55
N GLY A 380 -12.50 13.89 -10.35
CA GLY A 380 -12.81 13.20 -9.10
C GLY A 380 -14.26 13.32 -8.68
N GLU A 381 -14.81 14.55 -8.64
CA GLU A 381 -16.21 14.83 -8.24
C GLU A 381 -17.22 14.09 -9.13
N SER A 382 -16.96 14.04 -10.42
CA SER A 382 -17.80 13.32 -11.40
C SER A 382 -17.49 11.83 -11.49
N CYS A 383 -16.52 11.35 -10.71
CA CYS A 383 -16.02 9.98 -10.80
C CYS A 383 -15.62 9.57 -12.23
N ARG A 384 -15.11 10.51 -13.02
CA ARG A 384 -14.57 10.28 -14.36
C ARG A 384 -13.09 9.92 -14.25
N GLY A 385 -12.62 8.95 -15.02
CA GLY A 385 -11.20 8.57 -15.03
C GLY A 385 -10.32 9.69 -15.61
N PHE A 386 -9.06 9.77 -15.17
CA PHE A 386 -8.03 10.64 -15.73
C PHE A 386 -6.89 9.81 -16.33
N CYS A 387 -6.10 10.40 -17.22
CA CYS A 387 -4.91 9.79 -17.82
C CYS A 387 -3.72 10.75 -17.80
N ARG A 388 -2.57 10.31 -18.31
CA ARG A 388 -1.33 11.11 -18.38
C ARG A 388 -1.52 12.42 -19.15
N ASP A 389 -2.28 12.41 -20.26
CA ASP A 389 -2.56 13.62 -21.05
C ASP A 389 -3.31 14.70 -20.26
N ASP A 390 -4.17 14.30 -19.31
CA ASP A 390 -4.88 15.24 -18.44
C ASP A 390 -3.90 15.95 -17.48
N LEU A 391 -2.89 15.21 -16.98
CA LEU A 391 -1.78 15.80 -16.22
C LEU A 391 -0.98 16.77 -17.06
N HIS A 392 -0.61 16.38 -18.29
CA HIS A 392 0.12 17.22 -19.25
C HIS A 392 -0.60 18.51 -19.57
N GLN A 393 -1.92 18.45 -19.76
CA GLN A 393 -2.73 19.63 -20.04
C GLN A 393 -2.61 20.67 -18.93
N TRP A 394 -2.75 20.24 -17.67
CA TRP A 394 -2.60 21.16 -16.54
C TRP A 394 -1.17 21.64 -16.38
N LEU A 395 -0.18 20.78 -16.47
CA LEU A 395 1.24 21.12 -16.34
C LEU A 395 1.66 22.14 -17.42
N THR A 396 1.22 21.96 -18.66
CA THR A 396 1.46 22.89 -19.76
C THR A 396 0.93 24.31 -19.45
N SER A 397 -0.16 24.40 -18.70
CA SER A 397 -0.72 25.71 -18.29
C SER A 397 0.17 26.44 -17.27
N VAL A 398 1.03 25.74 -16.56
CA VAL A 398 2.02 26.29 -15.62
C VAL A 398 3.33 26.60 -16.34
N ASP A 399 3.89 25.62 -17.04
CA ASP A 399 5.10 25.78 -17.86
C ASP A 399 5.12 24.71 -18.96
N ILE A 400 5.45 25.13 -20.20
CA ILE A 400 5.42 24.25 -21.38
C ILE A 400 6.43 23.09 -21.32
N GLY A 401 7.48 23.19 -20.52
CA GLY A 401 8.51 22.16 -20.36
C GLY A 401 8.14 21.07 -19.35
N LEU A 402 7.22 21.34 -18.43
CA LEU A 402 6.87 20.41 -17.33
C LEU A 402 6.38 19.02 -17.79
N PRO A 403 5.54 18.89 -18.83
CA PRO A 403 5.15 17.56 -19.31
C PRO A 403 6.34 16.70 -19.69
N ALA A 404 7.30 17.23 -20.42
CA ALA A 404 8.49 16.50 -20.85
C ALA A 404 9.43 16.17 -19.67
N GLU A 405 9.54 17.07 -18.67
CA GLU A 405 10.26 16.77 -17.42
C GLU A 405 9.60 15.61 -16.68
N LEU A 406 8.27 15.62 -16.53
CA LEU A 406 7.53 14.54 -15.87
C LEU A 406 7.68 13.22 -16.62
N ASP A 407 7.51 13.20 -17.95
CA ASP A 407 7.68 12.01 -18.78
C ASP A 407 9.07 11.40 -18.59
N GLN A 408 10.10 12.22 -18.58
CA GLN A 408 11.46 11.75 -18.33
C GLN A 408 11.59 11.08 -16.96
N TRP A 409 10.98 11.63 -15.90
CA TRP A 409 11.05 11.06 -14.56
C TRP A 409 10.23 9.78 -14.41
N LEU A 410 9.12 9.67 -15.15
CA LEU A 410 8.28 8.48 -15.15
C LEU A 410 8.92 7.32 -15.91
N ASP A 411 9.59 7.60 -17.01
CA ASP A 411 10.11 6.60 -17.93
C ASP A 411 11.61 6.30 -17.74
N ASP A 412 12.34 7.13 -16.98
CA ASP A 412 13.72 6.90 -16.53
C ASP A 412 13.88 7.25 -15.04
N ALA A 413 13.87 6.24 -14.18
CA ALA A 413 14.02 6.43 -12.74
C ALA A 413 15.39 7.03 -12.33
N SER A 414 16.41 6.96 -13.19
CA SER A 414 17.72 7.57 -12.95
C SER A 414 17.73 9.09 -13.21
N ALA A 415 16.75 9.58 -13.98
CA ALA A 415 16.63 11.00 -14.33
C ALA A 415 15.90 11.84 -13.26
N VAL A 416 15.35 11.23 -12.22
CA VAL A 416 14.62 11.94 -11.15
C VAL A 416 15.60 12.83 -10.36
N PRO A 417 15.42 14.18 -10.34
CA PRO A 417 16.42 15.14 -9.86
C PRO A 417 16.37 15.36 -8.34
N LEU A 418 16.56 14.30 -7.54
CA LEU A 418 16.40 14.32 -6.08
C LEU A 418 17.33 15.33 -5.38
N GLU A 419 18.61 15.33 -5.75
CA GLU A 419 19.62 16.23 -5.16
C GLU A 419 19.30 17.68 -5.50
N GLN A 420 19.04 17.99 -6.78
CA GLN A 420 18.71 19.35 -7.23
C GLN A 420 17.42 19.86 -6.57
N SER A 421 16.41 19.01 -6.44
CA SER A 421 15.15 19.37 -5.75
C SER A 421 15.37 19.64 -4.26
N ALA A 422 16.19 18.85 -3.58
CA ALA A 422 16.57 19.12 -2.19
C ALA A 422 17.35 20.46 -2.07
N GLU A 423 18.30 20.72 -2.98
CA GLU A 423 19.08 21.96 -3.01
C GLU A 423 18.21 23.20 -3.20
N LEU A 424 17.17 23.14 -4.04
CA LEU A 424 16.21 24.24 -4.21
C LEU A 424 15.51 24.63 -2.91
N LEU A 425 15.32 23.67 -2.00
CA LEU A 425 14.77 23.91 -0.65
C LEU A 425 15.85 24.27 0.38
N GLY A 426 17.13 24.41 0.00
CA GLY A 426 18.21 24.54 0.97
C GLY A 426 18.34 23.32 1.87
N LEU A 427 18.12 22.13 1.31
CA LEU A 427 18.36 20.83 1.92
C LEU A 427 19.49 20.12 1.21
N ARG A 428 20.13 19.17 1.88
CA ARG A 428 21.22 18.35 1.32
C ARG A 428 20.99 16.88 1.58
N LEU A 429 21.15 16.04 0.57
CA LEU A 429 21.25 14.60 0.71
C LEU A 429 22.69 14.24 1.12
N VAL A 430 22.84 13.73 2.34
CA VAL A 430 24.14 13.41 2.94
C VAL A 430 24.30 11.89 3.05
N PRO A 431 25.32 11.30 2.40
CA PRO A 431 25.56 9.86 2.53
C PRO A 431 26.07 9.50 3.92
N VAL A 432 25.51 8.47 4.51
CA VAL A 432 25.95 7.87 5.76
C VAL A 432 26.80 6.65 5.44
N GLN A 433 28.07 6.68 5.84
CA GLN A 433 28.98 5.57 5.59
C GLN A 433 28.69 4.40 6.55
N GLN A 434 28.73 3.19 6.02
CA GLN A 434 28.65 1.98 6.83
C GLN A 434 29.87 1.88 7.75
N LYS A 435 29.63 1.60 9.04
CA LYS A 435 30.72 1.48 10.04
C LYS A 435 31.45 0.13 9.98
N SER A 436 30.77 -0.92 9.55
CA SER A 436 31.32 -2.26 9.38
C SER A 436 31.77 -2.49 7.92
N PRO A 437 32.73 -3.42 7.69
CA PRO A 437 33.12 -3.79 6.34
C PRO A 437 31.92 -4.30 5.55
N HIS A 438 31.69 -3.73 4.36
CA HIS A 438 30.63 -4.17 3.48
C HIS A 438 31.05 -5.42 2.74
N HIS A 439 30.36 -6.51 2.98
CA HIS A 439 30.58 -7.79 2.29
C HIS A 439 29.48 -8.12 1.24
N GLY A 440 28.39 -7.36 1.23
CA GLY A 440 27.32 -7.53 0.24
C GLY A 440 26.44 -8.77 0.41
N LEU A 441 26.45 -9.40 1.60
CA LEU A 441 25.64 -10.57 1.89
C LEU A 441 24.58 -10.22 2.93
N MET A 442 23.34 -10.60 2.68
CA MET A 442 22.33 -10.71 3.72
C MET A 442 22.32 -12.14 4.23
N LEU A 443 22.63 -12.31 5.52
CA LEU A 443 22.72 -13.60 6.17
C LEU A 443 21.49 -13.84 7.03
N LYS A 444 21.03 -15.08 7.06
CA LYS A 444 19.99 -15.57 7.98
C LYS A 444 20.60 -16.61 8.90
N GLN A 445 20.38 -16.43 10.20
CA GLN A 445 20.75 -17.43 11.19
C GLN A 445 19.55 -18.35 11.45
N SER A 446 19.77 -19.67 11.33
CA SER A 446 18.76 -20.69 11.59
C SER A 446 19.42 -21.91 12.20
N ALA A 447 18.97 -22.34 13.39
CA ALA A 447 19.47 -23.52 14.10
C ALA A 447 21.02 -23.56 14.32
N GLY A 448 21.68 -22.40 14.32
CA GLY A 448 23.14 -22.27 14.49
C GLY A 448 23.91 -22.21 13.18
N ASP A 449 23.25 -22.29 12.04
CA ASP A 449 23.81 -22.14 10.70
C ASP A 449 23.63 -20.71 10.19
N LEU A 450 24.62 -20.21 9.45
CA LEU A 450 24.58 -18.92 8.77
C LEU A 450 24.42 -19.14 7.27
N VAL A 451 23.22 -18.86 6.76
CA VAL A 451 22.89 -19.08 5.34
C VAL A 451 22.76 -17.76 4.61
N VAL A 452 23.33 -17.66 3.43
CA VAL A 452 23.18 -16.52 2.54
C VAL A 452 21.74 -16.47 2.05
N GLN A 453 21.01 -15.43 2.46
CA GLN A 453 19.62 -15.15 2.04
C GLN A 453 19.57 -14.29 0.78
N ARG A 454 20.54 -13.39 0.61
CA ARG A 454 20.69 -12.52 -0.57
C ARG A 454 22.15 -12.18 -0.77
N VAL A 455 22.56 -12.09 -2.03
CA VAL A 455 23.83 -11.49 -2.46
C VAL A 455 23.48 -10.18 -3.16
N MET A 456 24.01 -9.05 -2.70
CA MET A 456 23.74 -7.75 -3.27
C MET A 456 24.40 -7.61 -4.64
N HIS A 457 23.73 -6.96 -5.57
CA HIS A 457 24.27 -6.70 -6.90
C HIS A 457 25.57 -5.88 -6.82
N ASN A 458 26.55 -6.18 -7.68
CA ASN A 458 27.86 -5.52 -7.74
C ASN A 458 28.65 -5.50 -6.41
N SER A 459 28.36 -6.38 -5.49
CA SER A 459 28.99 -6.44 -4.16
C SER A 459 30.20 -7.35 -4.10
N PRO A 460 31.02 -7.24 -3.03
CA PRO A 460 32.11 -8.18 -2.78
C PRO A 460 31.68 -9.64 -2.75
N GLY A 461 30.54 -9.95 -2.14
CA GLY A 461 29.98 -11.31 -2.10
C GLY A 461 29.65 -11.86 -3.49
N MET A 462 29.13 -11.01 -4.38
CA MET A 462 28.86 -11.38 -5.77
C MET A 462 30.17 -11.64 -6.53
N ARG A 463 31.16 -10.77 -6.37
CA ARG A 463 32.49 -10.93 -6.99
C ARG A 463 33.26 -12.15 -6.47
N ALA A 464 32.92 -12.60 -5.24
CA ALA A 464 33.48 -13.82 -4.63
C ALA A 464 32.68 -15.09 -5.02
N ASP A 465 31.78 -15.03 -6.01
CA ASP A 465 30.95 -16.13 -6.50
C ASP A 465 30.05 -16.75 -5.43
N LEU A 466 29.66 -16.00 -4.38
CA LEU A 466 28.70 -16.47 -3.39
C LEU A 466 27.27 -16.38 -3.95
N VAL A 467 26.42 -17.32 -3.56
CA VAL A 467 25.03 -17.39 -4.01
C VAL A 467 24.07 -17.64 -2.84
N VAL A 468 22.80 -17.39 -3.07
CA VAL A 468 21.74 -17.69 -2.11
C VAL A 468 21.75 -19.19 -1.79
N GLY A 469 21.66 -19.52 -0.50
CA GLY A 469 21.69 -20.88 0.02
C GLY A 469 23.09 -21.37 0.38
N ASP A 470 24.17 -20.60 0.13
CA ASP A 470 25.50 -20.94 0.67
C ASP A 470 25.48 -20.80 2.20
N GLU A 471 25.99 -21.84 2.88
CA GLU A 471 26.18 -21.87 4.33
C GLU A 471 27.59 -21.38 4.67
N ILE A 472 27.71 -20.25 5.36
CA ILE A 472 29.00 -19.70 5.80
C ILE A 472 29.49 -20.44 7.04
N LEU A 473 30.61 -21.14 6.93
CA LEU A 473 31.14 -22.00 7.97
C LEU A 473 32.28 -21.37 8.75
N ALA A 474 33.21 -20.71 8.05
CA ALA A 474 34.35 -20.07 8.67
C ALA A 474 34.80 -18.81 7.91
N ILE A 475 35.36 -17.85 8.66
CA ILE A 475 35.99 -16.61 8.18
C ILE A 475 37.42 -16.61 8.69
N ASN A 476 38.39 -16.51 7.79
CA ASN A 476 39.84 -16.54 8.12
C ASN A 476 40.26 -17.72 9.02
N GLY A 477 39.61 -18.87 8.83
CA GLY A 477 39.85 -20.07 9.62
C GLY A 477 39.10 -20.16 10.95
N PHE A 478 38.40 -19.07 11.36
CA PHE A 478 37.55 -19.08 12.55
C PHE A 478 36.14 -19.52 12.20
N ARG A 479 35.63 -20.52 12.89
CA ARG A 479 34.24 -20.94 12.70
C ARG A 479 33.26 -19.86 13.12
N VAL A 480 32.28 -19.55 12.26
CA VAL A 480 31.23 -18.56 12.51
C VAL A 480 29.92 -19.27 12.79
N ARG A 481 29.17 -18.81 13.81
CA ARG A 481 27.85 -19.33 14.21
C ARG A 481 26.80 -18.26 14.47
N CYS A 482 27.20 -16.99 14.50
CA CYS A 482 26.28 -15.86 14.67
C CYS A 482 26.62 -14.72 13.72
N ILE A 483 25.58 -13.97 13.34
CA ILE A 483 25.70 -12.85 12.39
C ILE A 483 26.64 -11.77 12.94
N ASP A 484 26.56 -11.48 14.24
CA ASP A 484 27.33 -10.40 14.87
C ASP A 484 28.85 -10.61 14.76
N ALA A 485 29.32 -11.87 14.79
CA ALA A 485 30.73 -12.18 14.65
C ALA A 485 31.28 -11.94 13.22
N VAL A 486 30.44 -11.85 12.21
CA VAL A 486 30.89 -11.70 10.80
C VAL A 486 31.63 -10.39 10.61
N ALA A 487 31.05 -9.28 11.06
CA ALA A 487 31.66 -7.96 10.93
C ALA A 487 33.01 -7.86 11.69
N ASP A 488 33.10 -8.46 12.88
CA ASP A 488 34.31 -8.43 13.69
C ASP A 488 35.44 -9.25 13.04
N LEU A 489 35.14 -10.43 12.50
CA LEU A 489 36.11 -11.28 11.81
C LEU A 489 36.59 -10.74 10.47
N MET A 490 35.84 -9.79 9.87
CA MET A 490 36.21 -9.11 8.63
C MET A 490 36.88 -7.74 8.88
N ARG A 491 36.85 -7.24 10.14
CA ARG A 491 37.36 -5.91 10.47
C ARG A 491 38.84 -5.78 10.13
N ASN A 492 39.19 -4.70 9.45
CA ASN A 492 40.56 -4.38 9.02
C ASN A 492 41.21 -5.43 8.10
N CYS A 493 40.44 -6.35 7.51
CA CYS A 493 40.94 -7.31 6.57
C CYS A 493 40.75 -6.78 5.14
N ARG A 494 41.80 -6.75 4.34
CA ARG A 494 41.72 -6.46 2.91
C ARG A 494 41.19 -7.68 2.15
N ASP A 495 41.69 -8.85 2.50
CA ASP A 495 41.33 -10.13 1.90
C ASP A 495 40.80 -11.05 3.00
N VAL A 496 39.60 -11.57 2.82
CA VAL A 496 38.91 -12.43 3.77
C VAL A 496 38.72 -13.81 3.14
N LYS A 497 39.34 -14.81 3.71
CA LYS A 497 39.16 -16.21 3.30
C LYS A 497 37.84 -16.72 3.89
N LEU A 498 36.86 -17.06 3.03
CA LEU A 498 35.59 -17.66 3.41
C LEU A 498 35.60 -19.16 3.12
N SER A 499 35.27 -19.99 4.13
CA SER A 499 34.92 -21.39 3.95
C SER A 499 33.40 -21.51 4.04
N PHE A 500 32.76 -22.15 3.07
CA PHE A 500 31.32 -22.30 2.99
C PHE A 500 30.91 -23.64 2.41
N ALA A 501 29.67 -24.06 2.66
CA ALA A 501 29.08 -25.22 2.02
C ALA A 501 28.05 -24.79 0.98
N ARG A 502 28.14 -25.37 -0.22
CA ARG A 502 27.17 -25.21 -1.29
C ARG A 502 26.62 -26.57 -1.69
N ARG A 503 25.33 -26.80 -1.43
CA ARG A 503 24.70 -28.11 -1.71
C ARG A 503 25.46 -29.28 -1.09
N GLY A 504 25.93 -29.10 0.15
CA GLY A 504 26.71 -30.10 0.91
C GLY A 504 28.20 -30.19 0.56
N LEU A 505 28.66 -29.47 -0.48
CA LEU A 505 30.09 -29.49 -0.86
C LEU A 505 30.83 -28.33 -0.20
N MET A 506 31.91 -28.66 0.51
CA MET A 506 32.82 -27.65 1.10
C MET A 506 33.57 -26.90 0.01
N LYS A 507 33.59 -25.58 0.14
CA LYS A 507 34.27 -24.65 -0.79
C LYS A 507 34.97 -23.55 -0.03
N GLU A 508 35.93 -22.92 -0.69
CA GLU A 508 36.59 -21.71 -0.21
C GLU A 508 36.60 -20.65 -1.30
N THR A 509 36.52 -19.39 -0.89
CA THR A 509 36.67 -18.24 -1.77
C THR A 509 37.36 -17.11 -1.03
N LEU A 510 37.85 -16.12 -1.79
CA LEU A 510 38.42 -14.89 -1.26
C LEU A 510 37.42 -13.73 -1.49
N LEU A 511 37.03 -13.07 -0.41
CA LEU A 511 36.16 -11.92 -0.44
C LEU A 511 36.96 -10.68 -0.03
N GLN A 512 36.78 -9.57 -0.76
CA GLN A 512 37.42 -8.28 -0.47
C GLN A 512 36.37 -7.30 0.02
N PRO A 513 36.21 -7.13 1.35
CA PRO A 513 35.26 -6.15 1.87
C PRO A 513 35.61 -4.74 1.43
N GLU A 514 34.60 -3.91 1.27
CA GLU A 514 34.76 -2.51 0.85
C GLU A 514 34.02 -1.56 1.80
N THR A 515 34.21 -0.25 1.63
CA THR A 515 33.35 0.76 2.26
C THR A 515 32.10 0.94 1.40
N ALA A 516 30.97 1.10 2.02
CA ALA A 516 29.72 1.36 1.32
C ALA A 516 28.89 2.44 2.02
N ILE A 517 28.01 3.06 1.27
CA ILE A 517 26.95 3.91 1.85
C ILE A 517 25.92 2.98 2.49
N GLU A 518 25.58 3.23 3.74
CA GLU A 518 24.56 2.50 4.49
C GLU A 518 23.17 3.09 4.24
N SER A 519 23.10 4.43 4.20
CA SER A 519 21.86 5.18 4.01
C SER A 519 22.16 6.62 3.58
N TRP A 520 21.10 7.37 3.31
CA TRP A 520 21.16 8.81 3.06
C TRP A 520 20.31 9.54 4.11
N ARG A 521 20.73 10.74 4.50
CA ARG A 521 19.96 11.65 5.32
C ARG A 521 19.63 12.90 4.54
N LEU A 522 18.50 13.50 4.88
CA LEU A 522 18.10 14.80 4.38
C LEU A 522 18.33 15.84 5.49
N ASP A 523 19.39 16.63 5.33
CA ASP A 523 19.82 17.61 6.33
C ASP A 523 19.56 19.04 5.82
N MET A 524 19.26 19.98 6.73
CA MET A 524 19.16 21.40 6.38
C MET A 524 20.55 21.94 6.02
N ASP A 525 20.64 22.73 4.93
CA ASP A 525 21.85 23.42 4.58
C ASP A 525 22.01 24.70 5.42
N PRO A 526 23.06 24.83 6.26
CA PRO A 526 23.28 26.02 7.05
C PRO A 526 23.64 27.26 6.20
N GLN A 527 23.98 27.05 4.92
CA GLN A 527 24.31 28.13 3.97
C GLN A 527 23.17 28.42 2.99
N ALA A 528 21.97 27.92 3.25
CA ALA A 528 20.81 28.14 2.39
C ALA A 528 20.53 29.65 2.22
N SER A 529 20.31 30.07 0.99
CA SER A 529 19.93 31.43 0.63
C SER A 529 18.53 31.79 1.12
N THR A 530 18.22 33.08 1.21
CA THR A 530 16.89 33.57 1.61
C THR A 530 15.79 33.02 0.70
N GLY A 531 16.05 32.87 -0.61
CA GLY A 531 15.10 32.30 -1.56
C GLY A 531 14.80 30.82 -1.29
N GLN A 532 15.84 30.03 -1.00
CA GLN A 532 15.70 28.62 -0.63
C GLN A 532 14.95 28.45 0.70
N LEU A 533 15.23 29.30 1.70
CA LEU A 533 14.51 29.31 2.97
C LEU A 533 13.02 29.62 2.76
N ALA A 534 12.71 30.61 1.95
CA ALA A 534 11.32 30.99 1.65
C ALA A 534 10.57 29.84 0.92
N LEU A 535 11.23 29.17 -0.05
CA LEU A 535 10.64 28.05 -0.78
C LEU A 535 10.42 26.85 0.15
N ARG A 536 11.39 26.56 1.04
CA ARG A 536 11.26 25.51 2.06
C ARG A 536 10.13 25.78 3.03
N GLU A 537 9.97 27.03 3.49
CA GLU A 537 8.85 27.41 4.36
C GLU A 537 7.49 27.18 3.69
N GLN A 538 7.36 27.49 2.39
CA GLN A 538 6.17 27.17 1.60
C GLN A 538 5.96 25.65 1.47
N TRP A 539 7.05 24.89 1.33
CA TRP A 539 7.01 23.43 1.21
C TRP A 539 6.53 22.75 2.50
N PHE A 540 6.93 23.24 3.67
CA PHE A 540 6.45 22.74 4.96
C PHE A 540 4.98 23.10 5.23
N LYS A 541 4.48 24.15 4.63
CA LYS A 541 3.09 24.61 4.81
C LYS A 541 2.18 24.01 3.74
N ASN A 542 0.95 23.72 4.13
CA ASN A 542 -0.11 23.34 3.20
C ASN A 542 -0.68 24.59 2.50
N VAL A 543 0.09 25.24 1.63
CA VAL A 543 -0.29 26.47 0.91
C VAL A 543 -0.17 26.25 -0.59
#